data_aeb726c7ad369c1fa77c5d3913921ee5
#
_entry.id   aeb726c7ad369c1fa77c5d3913921ee5
#
_cell.length_a   1.000
_cell.length_b   1.000
_cell.length_c   1.000
_cell.angle_alpha   90.00
_cell.angle_beta   90.00
_cell.angle_gamma   90.00
#
_symmetry.space_group_name_H-M   'P 1'
#
loop_
_entity.id
_entity.type
_entity.pdbx_description
1 polymer ?
#
loop_
_entity_poly.entity_id
_entity_poly.type
_entity_poly.pdbx_seq_one_letter_code
_entity_poly.pdbx_strand_id
1 'polypeptide(L)'
;MKEQKKINRKAGCMFTGIIEEVGEIQSIKKGANSAVITIKANTVLGDLHLGDSVALNGVCLTATSIGKNNYSVDVMHETLRRTNLGELKSGSKVNLERAMAANGRFGGHIVAGHVDGTGTISSMKKDDNAVWITIDTSAAILKSVSYTHL
;
A
#
# COMPACT_ATOMS: atom_id res chain seq x y z
N MET A 1 7.11 -30.26 -26.76
CA MET A 1 6.38 -28.98 -26.85
C MET A 1 5.88 -28.62 -25.46
N LYS A 2 6.46 -27.63 -24.80
CA LYS A 2 6.00 -27.18 -23.48
C LYS A 2 4.90 -26.15 -23.68
N GLU A 3 3.70 -26.47 -23.20
CA GLU A 3 2.56 -25.55 -23.18
C GLU A 3 2.90 -24.35 -22.30
N GLN A 4 3.04 -23.18 -22.90
CA GLN A 4 3.10 -21.91 -22.17
C GLN A 4 1.69 -21.62 -21.65
N LYS A 5 1.45 -21.85 -20.34
CA LYS A 5 0.28 -21.32 -19.67
C LYS A 5 0.22 -19.81 -19.87
N LYS A 6 -0.76 -19.34 -20.66
CA LYS A 6 -1.11 -17.93 -20.74
C LYS A 6 -1.44 -17.44 -19.35
N ILE A 7 -0.56 -16.61 -18.78
CA ILE A 7 -0.87 -15.85 -17.56
C ILE A 7 -1.97 -14.86 -17.95
N ASN A 8 -3.17 -15.15 -17.50
CA ASN A 8 -4.29 -14.22 -17.61
C ASN A 8 -3.93 -13.01 -16.74
N ARG A 9 -3.49 -11.90 -17.37
CA ARG A 9 -3.24 -10.63 -16.66
C ARG A 9 -4.59 -10.17 -16.12
N LYS A 10 -4.83 -10.39 -14.83
CA LYS A 10 -5.93 -9.72 -14.11
C LYS A 10 -5.82 -8.22 -14.40
N ALA A 11 -6.95 -7.59 -14.68
CA ALA A 11 -7.03 -6.13 -14.75
C ALA A 11 -6.33 -5.56 -13.51
N GLY A 12 -5.44 -4.59 -13.70
CA GLY A 12 -4.63 -4.04 -12.61
C GLY A 12 -5.53 -3.55 -11.49
N CYS A 13 -5.19 -3.87 -10.25
CA CYS A 13 -5.86 -3.31 -9.08
C CYS A 13 -5.73 -1.79 -9.12
N MET A 14 -6.78 -1.08 -8.73
CA MET A 14 -6.86 0.37 -8.75
C MET A 14 -7.27 0.88 -7.39
N PHE A 15 -6.59 1.92 -6.94
CA PHE A 15 -6.84 2.61 -5.68
C PHE A 15 -7.14 4.08 -5.95
N THR A 16 -7.57 4.81 -4.94
CA THR A 16 -7.94 6.23 -5.04
C THR A 16 -6.99 7.15 -4.29
N GLY A 17 -6.15 6.59 -3.42
CA GLY A 17 -5.30 7.32 -2.48
C GLY A 17 -6.05 7.81 -1.24
N ILE A 18 -7.32 7.43 -1.09
CA ILE A 18 -8.13 7.80 0.08
C ILE A 18 -8.03 6.68 1.11
N ILE A 19 -7.46 7.01 2.27
CA ILE A 19 -7.27 6.05 3.36
C ILE A 19 -8.62 5.76 4.03
N GLU A 20 -8.97 4.47 4.12
CA GLU A 20 -10.20 4.01 4.75
C GLU A 20 -10.03 3.73 6.24
N GLU A 21 -8.82 3.33 6.65
CA GLU A 21 -8.52 2.93 8.01
C GLU A 21 -7.04 3.11 8.34
N VAL A 22 -6.74 3.40 9.60
CA VAL A 22 -5.39 3.28 10.17
C VAL A 22 -5.31 1.98 10.94
N GLY A 23 -4.69 0.98 10.34
CA GLY A 23 -4.44 -0.32 10.97
C GLY A 23 -3.17 -0.34 11.81
N GLU A 24 -2.84 -1.52 12.35
CA GLU A 24 -1.65 -1.74 13.17
C GLU A 24 -0.97 -3.05 12.78
N ILE A 25 0.35 -3.03 12.62
CA ILE A 25 1.12 -4.25 12.41
C ILE A 25 1.08 -5.13 13.65
N GLN A 26 0.44 -6.28 13.55
CA GLN A 26 0.37 -7.25 14.62
C GLN A 26 1.64 -8.09 14.71
N SER A 27 2.14 -8.57 13.56
CA SER A 27 3.38 -9.34 13.49
C SER A 27 4.01 -9.29 12.11
N ILE A 28 5.33 -9.48 12.06
CA ILE A 28 6.09 -9.66 10.81
C ILE A 28 6.93 -10.92 10.97
N LYS A 29 6.66 -11.93 10.15
CA LYS A 29 7.42 -13.18 10.08
C LYS A 29 8.30 -13.14 8.84
N LYS A 30 9.60 -12.92 9.03
CA LYS A 30 10.59 -12.88 7.95
C LYS A 30 10.96 -14.28 7.52
N GLY A 31 10.86 -14.57 6.23
CA GLY A 31 11.37 -15.76 5.55
C GLY A 31 12.67 -15.44 4.80
N ALA A 32 13.19 -16.42 4.05
CA ALA A 32 14.43 -16.24 3.28
C ALA A 32 14.31 -15.20 2.16
N ASN A 33 13.18 -15.16 1.44
CA ASN A 33 12.97 -14.29 0.27
C ASN A 33 11.67 -13.47 0.35
N SER A 34 10.96 -13.54 1.46
CA SER A 34 9.68 -12.83 1.66
C SER A 34 9.43 -12.62 3.15
N ALA A 35 8.40 -11.85 3.47
CA ALA A 35 7.86 -11.76 4.82
C ALA A 35 6.34 -11.90 4.78
N VAL A 36 5.77 -12.50 5.81
CA VAL A 36 4.33 -12.46 6.08
C VAL A 36 4.09 -11.35 7.08
N ILE A 37 3.31 -10.36 6.68
CA ILE A 37 2.87 -9.26 7.56
C ILE A 37 1.43 -9.51 7.94
N THR A 38 1.14 -9.56 9.24
CA THR A 38 -0.23 -9.62 9.77
C THR A 38 -0.62 -8.25 10.30
N ILE A 39 -1.75 -7.75 9.84
CA ILE A 39 -2.26 -6.41 10.11
C ILE A 39 -3.58 -6.52 10.87
N LYS A 40 -3.66 -5.89 12.03
CA LYS A 40 -4.91 -5.68 12.77
C LYS A 40 -5.70 -4.59 12.08
N ALA A 41 -6.94 -4.90 11.73
CA ALA A 41 -7.85 -4.02 11.01
C ALA A 41 -9.30 -4.31 11.41
N ASN A 42 -10.21 -3.46 11.00
CA ASN A 42 -11.65 -3.60 11.25
C ASN A 42 -12.47 -3.20 10.02
N THR A 43 -12.37 -1.95 9.56
CA THR A 43 -13.18 -1.41 8.46
C THR A 43 -12.91 -2.13 7.14
N VAL A 44 -11.64 -2.30 6.79
CA VAL A 44 -11.26 -2.96 5.53
C VAL A 44 -11.63 -4.45 5.49
N LEU A 45 -11.87 -5.08 6.64
CA LEU A 45 -12.28 -6.49 6.73
C LEU A 45 -13.75 -6.71 6.36
N GLY A 46 -14.56 -5.65 6.25
CA GLY A 46 -16.02 -5.76 6.09
C GLY A 46 -16.45 -6.55 4.84
N ASP A 47 -15.67 -6.45 3.75
CA ASP A 47 -15.92 -7.17 2.49
C ASP A 47 -14.62 -7.71 1.85
N LEU A 48 -13.52 -7.77 2.61
CA LEU A 48 -12.25 -8.28 2.11
C LEU A 48 -12.32 -9.80 1.93
N HIS A 49 -11.92 -10.29 0.76
CA HIS A 49 -11.80 -11.71 0.44
C HIS A 49 -10.35 -12.12 0.18
N LEU A 50 -10.08 -13.41 0.30
CA LEU A 50 -8.78 -13.97 -0.07
C LEU A 50 -8.48 -13.68 -1.54
N GLY A 51 -7.30 -13.15 -1.80
CA GLY A 51 -6.87 -12.76 -3.13
C GLY A 51 -7.20 -11.31 -3.50
N ASP A 52 -7.94 -10.57 -2.68
CA ASP A 52 -8.16 -9.15 -2.88
C ASP A 52 -6.90 -8.34 -2.58
N SER A 53 -6.82 -7.18 -3.22
CA SER A 53 -5.71 -6.25 -3.00
C SER A 53 -6.08 -5.20 -1.98
N VAL A 54 -5.13 -4.93 -1.08
CA VAL A 54 -5.17 -3.83 -0.11
C VAL A 54 -3.88 -3.04 -0.22
N ALA A 55 -3.99 -1.73 -0.31
CA ALA A 55 -2.82 -0.84 -0.20
C ALA A 55 -2.44 -0.67 1.27
N LEU A 56 -1.22 -1.05 1.60
CA LEU A 56 -0.59 -0.86 2.91
C LEU A 56 0.43 0.28 2.78
N ASN A 57 0.18 1.44 3.37
CA ASN A 57 0.97 2.66 3.13
C ASN A 57 1.16 2.97 1.64
N GLY A 58 0.12 2.75 0.83
CA GLY A 58 0.15 2.96 -0.62
C GLY A 58 0.76 1.82 -1.43
N VAL A 59 1.26 0.75 -0.80
CA VAL A 59 1.82 -0.42 -1.48
C VAL A 59 0.74 -1.47 -1.69
N CYS A 60 0.43 -1.81 -2.94
CA CYS A 60 -0.53 -2.86 -3.30
C CYS A 60 -0.03 -4.24 -2.86
N LEU A 61 -0.77 -4.89 -1.99
CA LEU A 61 -0.49 -6.25 -1.49
C LEU A 61 -1.76 -7.11 -1.56
N THR A 62 -1.57 -8.41 -1.68
CA THR A 62 -2.68 -9.36 -1.80
C THR A 62 -2.95 -10.02 -0.44
N ALA A 63 -4.21 -10.03 -0.01
CA ALA A 63 -4.65 -10.72 1.19
C ALA A 63 -4.52 -12.25 1.03
N THR A 64 -3.68 -12.87 1.86
CA THR A 64 -3.38 -14.31 1.83
C THR A 64 -4.03 -15.09 2.98
N SER A 65 -4.45 -14.40 4.03
CA SER A 65 -5.32 -14.96 5.06
C SER A 65 -6.17 -13.85 5.70
N ILE A 66 -7.35 -14.22 6.19
CA ILE A 66 -8.29 -13.30 6.83
C ILE A 66 -8.75 -13.94 8.14
N GLY A 67 -8.59 -13.22 9.24
CA GLY A 67 -9.07 -13.59 10.57
C GLY A 67 -10.22 -12.68 11.01
N LYS A 68 -10.65 -12.83 12.27
CA LYS A 68 -11.76 -12.04 12.81
C LYS A 68 -11.46 -10.53 12.87
N ASN A 69 -10.23 -10.15 13.24
CA ASN A 69 -9.82 -8.76 13.46
C ASN A 69 -8.46 -8.46 12.80
N ASN A 70 -8.04 -9.27 11.84
CA ASN A 70 -6.77 -9.11 11.12
C ASN A 70 -6.82 -9.78 9.75
N TYR A 71 -5.86 -9.43 8.92
CA TYR A 71 -5.55 -10.14 7.70
C TYR A 71 -4.02 -10.22 7.54
N SER A 72 -3.55 -11.12 6.69
CA SER A 72 -2.13 -11.24 6.38
C SER A 72 -1.88 -11.07 4.89
N VAL A 73 -0.68 -10.56 4.58
CA VAL A 73 -0.18 -10.39 3.22
C VAL A 73 1.22 -10.97 3.12
N ASP A 74 1.56 -11.50 1.94
CA ASP A 74 2.92 -11.93 1.62
C ASP A 74 3.63 -10.78 0.89
N VAL A 75 4.80 -10.40 1.40
CA VAL A 75 5.59 -9.28 0.88
C VAL A 75 6.94 -9.79 0.40
N MET A 76 7.23 -9.59 -0.89
CA MET A 76 8.51 -9.96 -1.48
C MET A 76 9.64 -9.10 -0.93
N HIS A 77 10.86 -9.65 -0.86
CA HIS A 77 12.04 -8.96 -0.34
C HIS A 77 12.34 -7.66 -1.10
N GLU A 78 12.10 -7.64 -2.40
CA GLU A 78 12.27 -6.44 -3.24
C GLU A 78 11.30 -5.33 -2.82
N THR A 79 10.04 -5.67 -2.49
CA THR A 79 9.04 -4.71 -1.99
C THR A 79 9.46 -4.14 -0.63
N LEU A 80 9.94 -5.00 0.29
CA LEU A 80 10.45 -4.54 1.58
C LEU A 80 11.65 -3.60 1.43
N ARG A 81 12.53 -3.86 0.46
CA ARG A 81 13.74 -3.07 0.21
C ARG A 81 13.43 -1.72 -0.44
N ARG A 82 12.41 -1.65 -1.29
CA ARG A 82 12.05 -0.45 -2.08
C ARG A 82 10.99 0.43 -1.43
N THR A 83 10.44 0.03 -0.31
CA THR A 83 9.36 0.75 0.36
C THR A 83 9.63 0.89 1.85
N ASN A 84 8.87 1.73 2.53
CA ASN A 84 8.93 1.87 3.98
C ASN A 84 8.45 0.63 4.75
N LEU A 85 7.90 -0.37 4.06
CA LEU A 85 7.43 -1.62 4.69
C LEU A 85 8.58 -2.39 5.35
N GLY A 86 9.81 -2.23 4.85
CA GLY A 86 11.01 -2.86 5.44
C GLY A 86 11.37 -2.35 6.83
N GLU A 87 10.93 -1.16 7.20
CA GLU A 87 11.20 -0.50 8.48
C GLU A 87 10.10 -0.74 9.53
N LEU A 88 8.97 -1.32 9.10
CA LEU A 88 7.85 -1.59 10.00
C LEU A 88 8.21 -2.65 11.04
N LYS A 89 7.57 -2.51 12.20
CA LYS A 89 7.65 -3.45 13.32
C LYS A 89 6.27 -3.65 13.95
N SER A 90 6.14 -4.67 14.79
CA SER A 90 4.91 -4.86 15.58
C SER A 90 4.56 -3.59 16.35
N GLY A 91 3.30 -3.17 16.30
CA GLY A 91 2.78 -1.92 16.85
C GLY A 91 2.86 -0.71 15.89
N SER A 92 3.55 -0.81 14.73
CA SER A 92 3.57 0.27 13.74
C SER A 92 2.15 0.54 13.22
N LYS A 93 1.77 1.82 13.13
CA LYS A 93 0.52 2.25 12.50
C LYS A 93 0.73 2.32 10.99
N VAL A 94 -0.30 1.92 10.23
CA VAL A 94 -0.25 1.85 8.78
C VAL A 94 -1.57 2.29 8.17
N ASN A 95 -1.48 3.01 7.07
CA ASN A 95 -2.63 3.42 6.28
C ASN A 95 -3.13 2.25 5.43
N LEU A 96 -4.44 2.03 5.42
CA LEU A 96 -5.10 0.95 4.67
C LEU A 96 -6.12 1.51 3.71
N GLU A 97 -6.12 0.98 2.48
CA GLU A 97 -7.13 1.25 1.46
C GLU A 97 -7.38 -0.05 0.68
N ARG A 98 -8.64 -0.46 0.53
CA ARG A 98 -9.02 -1.59 -0.34
C ARG A 98 -8.91 -1.19 -1.80
N ALA A 99 -8.64 -2.15 -2.68
CA ALA A 99 -8.81 -1.92 -4.11
C ALA A 99 -10.25 -1.49 -4.41
N MET A 100 -10.40 -0.50 -5.31
CA MET A 100 -11.70 0.04 -5.67
C MET A 100 -12.59 -1.05 -6.31
N ALA A 101 -13.82 -1.15 -5.84
CA ALA A 101 -14.82 -2.01 -6.47
C ALA A 101 -15.16 -1.54 -7.89
N ALA A 102 -15.41 -2.50 -8.82
CA ALA A 102 -15.68 -2.20 -10.23
C ALA A 102 -16.89 -1.29 -10.46
N ASN A 103 -17.84 -1.29 -9.53
CA ASN A 103 -19.03 -0.43 -9.51
C ASN A 103 -18.90 0.77 -8.55
N GLY A 104 -17.69 0.99 -8.00
CA GLY A 104 -17.40 2.09 -7.08
C GLY A 104 -17.24 3.44 -7.80
N ARG A 105 -17.29 4.52 -7.00
CA ARG A 105 -17.03 5.88 -7.50
C ARG A 105 -15.56 6.22 -7.34
N PHE A 106 -14.98 6.88 -8.34
CA PHE A 106 -13.67 7.51 -8.23
C PHE A 106 -13.78 8.78 -7.37
N GLY A 107 -13.45 8.67 -6.08
CA GLY A 107 -13.45 9.80 -5.15
C GLY A 107 -12.11 10.52 -5.03
N GLY A 108 -11.05 9.97 -5.63
CA GLY A 108 -9.68 10.47 -5.52
C GLY A 108 -8.90 10.36 -6.83
N HIS A 109 -7.62 9.99 -6.75
CA HIS A 109 -6.72 9.85 -7.90
C HIS A 109 -6.66 8.41 -8.41
N ILE A 110 -6.16 8.22 -9.63
CA ILE A 110 -5.85 6.89 -10.15
C ILE A 110 -4.51 6.46 -9.58
N VAL A 111 -4.52 5.51 -8.65
CA VAL A 111 -3.33 5.00 -7.95
C VAL A 111 -3.20 3.50 -8.19
N ALA A 112 -2.05 3.05 -8.70
CA ALA A 112 -1.80 1.64 -8.97
C ALA A 112 -1.31 0.86 -7.73
N GLY A 113 -0.77 1.58 -6.73
CA GLY A 113 -0.13 0.97 -5.56
C GLY A 113 1.22 0.32 -5.86
N HIS A 114 1.80 0.58 -7.05
CA HIS A 114 3.14 0.16 -7.43
C HIS A 114 4.09 1.32 -7.21
N VAL A 115 4.86 1.26 -6.12
CA VAL A 115 5.71 2.35 -5.65
C VAL A 115 6.92 2.54 -6.55
N ASP A 116 7.13 3.76 -7.04
CA ASP A 116 8.26 4.11 -7.93
C ASP A 116 9.54 4.41 -7.13
N GLY A 117 9.42 4.81 -5.87
CA GLY A 117 10.56 5.10 -5.01
C GLY A 117 10.16 5.60 -3.64
N THR A 118 11.15 6.01 -2.86
CA THR A 118 10.99 6.55 -1.51
C THR A 118 11.57 7.95 -1.42
N GLY A 119 11.13 8.70 -0.41
CA GLY A 119 11.69 9.98 -0.01
C GLY A 119 11.82 10.08 1.50
N THR A 120 12.54 11.07 1.98
CA THR A 120 12.71 11.36 3.40
C THR A 120 12.04 12.68 3.74
N ILE A 121 11.20 12.70 4.76
CA ILE A 121 10.62 13.95 5.27
C ILE A 121 11.73 14.75 5.93
N SER A 122 12.11 15.88 5.32
CA SER A 122 13.16 16.77 5.83
C SER A 122 12.59 17.87 6.75
N SER A 123 11.33 18.26 6.58
CA SER A 123 10.67 19.19 7.50
C SER A 123 9.16 19.03 7.52
N MET A 124 8.57 19.40 8.66
CA MET A 124 7.12 19.52 8.84
C MET A 124 6.84 20.84 9.56
N LYS A 125 5.98 21.69 8.98
CA LYS A 125 5.59 22.97 9.58
C LYS A 125 4.06 23.05 9.63
N LYS A 126 3.52 23.21 10.84
CA LYS A 126 2.08 23.45 11.01
C LYS A 126 1.75 24.89 10.60
N ASP A 127 0.65 25.05 9.85
CA ASP A 127 0.14 26.30 9.34
C ASP A 127 -1.40 26.29 9.47
N ASP A 128 -1.89 26.75 10.59
CA ASP A 128 -3.30 26.71 10.99
C ASP A 128 -3.92 25.30 10.85
N ASN A 129 -4.81 25.09 9.91
CA ASN A 129 -5.44 23.79 9.61
C ASN A 129 -4.65 22.93 8.61
N ALA A 130 -3.51 23.43 8.11
CA ALA A 130 -2.64 22.74 7.18
C ALA A 130 -1.31 22.30 7.82
N VAL A 131 -0.62 21.39 7.17
CA VAL A 131 0.76 20.99 7.49
C VAL A 131 1.59 21.00 6.21
N TRP A 132 2.62 21.85 6.17
CA TRP A 132 3.61 21.82 5.11
C TRP A 132 4.60 20.70 5.37
N ILE A 133 4.74 19.81 4.40
CA ILE A 133 5.67 18.67 4.47
C ILE A 133 6.66 18.80 3.33
N THR A 134 7.95 18.91 3.67
CA THR A 134 9.04 18.88 2.69
C THR A 134 9.60 17.46 2.62
N ILE A 135 9.71 16.92 1.42
CA ILE A 135 10.19 15.56 1.18
C ILE A 135 11.37 15.62 0.21
N ASP A 136 12.51 15.11 0.64
CA ASP A 136 13.69 14.95 -0.20
C ASP A 136 13.61 13.60 -0.92
N THR A 137 13.75 13.62 -2.25
CA THR A 137 13.66 12.43 -3.08
C THR A 137 14.52 12.52 -4.33
N SER A 138 14.55 11.45 -5.14
CA SER A 138 15.35 11.41 -6.36
C SER A 138 14.80 12.34 -7.45
N ALA A 139 15.70 12.82 -8.34
CA ALA A 139 15.31 13.64 -9.49
C ALA A 139 14.30 12.95 -10.43
N ALA A 140 14.26 11.63 -10.45
CA ALA A 140 13.28 10.87 -11.24
C ALA A 140 11.86 11.04 -10.69
N ILE A 141 11.69 11.02 -9.35
CA ILE A 141 10.40 11.20 -8.68
C ILE A 141 9.95 12.66 -8.75
N LEU A 142 10.88 13.63 -8.67
CA LEU A 142 10.57 15.06 -8.76
C LEU A 142 9.95 15.49 -10.10
N LYS A 143 9.99 14.63 -11.12
CA LYS A 143 9.28 14.87 -12.40
C LYS A 143 7.78 14.63 -12.28
N SER A 144 7.34 13.87 -11.27
CA SER A 144 5.93 13.63 -10.99
C SER A 144 5.40 14.77 -10.16
N VAL A 145 4.44 15.52 -10.69
CA VAL A 145 3.86 16.71 -10.03
C VAL A 145 2.34 16.55 -9.92
N SER A 146 1.78 17.14 -8.87
CA SER A 146 0.33 17.24 -8.67
C SER A 146 -0.01 18.66 -8.22
N TYR A 147 -1.01 19.27 -8.84
CA TYR A 147 -1.48 20.63 -8.58
C TYR A 147 -0.45 21.76 -8.82
N THR A 148 0.68 21.51 -9.48
CA THR A 148 1.75 22.49 -9.64
C THR A 148 1.78 23.15 -11.02
N HIS A 149 1.41 22.43 -12.07
CA HIS A 149 1.35 22.93 -13.44
C HIS A 149 0.20 22.25 -14.16
N LEU A 150 -0.93 22.87 -14.18
CA LEU A 150 -2.10 22.49 -14.96
C LEU A 150 -2.29 23.49 -16.10
#